data_700187026403fd7f280c9002334bb494
#
_entry.id   700187026403fd7f280c9002334bb494
#
_cell.length_a   1.000
_cell.length_b   1.000
_cell.length_c   1.000
_cell.angle_alpha   90.00
_cell.angle_beta   90.00
_cell.angle_gamma   90.00
#
_symmetry.space_group_name_H-M   'P 1'
#
loop_
_entity.id
_entity.type
_entity.pdbx_description
1 polymer ?
#
loop_
_entity_poly.entity_id
_entity_poly.type
_entity_poly.pdbx_seq_one_letter_code
_entity_poly.pdbx_strand_id
1 'polypeptide(L)'
;MSLIVLAAGGTGGHVFPAMALARALSARGHDVRLLTDARGVKYATDFDPDGIEIISAGGLVSGAPHKRVRGLLRLGRGYVQARGHLKRWKPDAVVGFGGFPSAPPMLAAQHLGIPTLMHEQNGVMGRANVFVSRGVKQISAAFPSVQGVPAAAQSKLRVVGNPIRSDIAAVGDEPFPAVETNINVVVFGGSQGAAVFSRLIPEALALLSADQRQRIALVSQIRDENRAEAEPKLQALNLARLEVAPF
;
A
#
# COMPACT_ATOMS: atom_id res chain seq x y z
N MET A 1 11.29 21.50 -15.14
CA MET A 1 11.02 21.28 -13.71
C MET A 1 9.52 21.47 -13.48
N SER A 2 8.84 20.52 -12.89
CA SER A 2 7.39 20.56 -12.63
C SER A 2 7.15 20.24 -11.16
N LEU A 3 6.09 20.79 -10.58
CA LEU A 3 5.62 20.43 -9.24
C LEU A 3 4.56 19.33 -9.33
N ILE A 4 4.83 18.19 -8.75
CA ILE A 4 3.91 17.04 -8.70
C ILE A 4 3.48 16.82 -7.25
N VAL A 5 2.18 16.72 -7.02
CA VAL A 5 1.65 16.39 -5.69
C VAL A 5 1.19 14.93 -5.69
N LEU A 6 1.67 14.16 -4.74
CA LEU A 6 1.24 12.79 -4.49
C LEU A 6 0.18 12.78 -3.38
N ALA A 7 -0.84 11.96 -3.54
CA ALA A 7 -1.92 11.78 -2.57
C ALA A 7 -2.01 10.31 -2.18
N ALA A 8 -1.52 9.97 -1.00
CA ALA A 8 -1.47 8.61 -0.48
C ALA A 8 -1.64 8.60 1.03
N GLY A 9 -2.13 7.51 1.61
CA GLY A 9 -2.20 7.41 3.07
C GLY A 9 -2.89 6.15 3.58
N GLY A 10 -3.00 6.06 4.88
CA GLY A 10 -3.64 4.95 5.57
C GLY A 10 -2.73 3.76 5.82
N THR A 11 -2.14 3.16 4.80
CA THR A 11 -1.30 1.95 4.91
C THR A 11 -0.07 2.03 4.00
N GLY A 12 0.96 1.22 4.31
CA GLY A 12 2.17 1.10 3.50
C GLY A 12 1.88 0.72 2.04
N GLY A 13 0.85 -0.10 1.77
CA GLY A 13 0.48 -0.51 0.43
C GLY A 13 0.12 0.65 -0.52
N HIS A 14 -0.32 1.79 0.01
CA HIS A 14 -0.56 3.00 -0.76
C HIS A 14 0.63 3.98 -0.74
N VAL A 15 1.33 4.06 0.40
CA VAL A 15 2.40 5.04 0.59
C VAL A 15 3.70 4.59 -0.07
N PHE A 16 4.08 3.32 0.00
CA PHE A 16 5.34 2.85 -0.61
C PHE A 16 5.41 3.04 -2.14
N PRO A 17 4.36 2.73 -2.92
CA PRO A 17 4.36 3.06 -4.34
C PRO A 17 4.44 4.57 -4.61
N ALA A 18 3.81 5.39 -3.76
CA ALA A 18 3.93 6.84 -3.86
C ALA A 18 5.37 7.30 -3.60
N MET A 19 6.06 6.72 -2.61
CA MET A 19 7.47 7.03 -2.32
C MET A 19 8.39 6.59 -3.47
N ALA A 20 8.16 5.42 -4.04
CA ALA A 20 8.93 4.95 -5.19
C ALA A 20 8.78 5.91 -6.39
N LEU A 21 7.56 6.38 -6.68
CA LEU A 21 7.33 7.39 -7.70
C LEU A 21 7.97 8.72 -7.35
N ALA A 22 7.90 9.16 -6.08
CA ALA A 22 8.51 10.41 -5.62
C ALA A 22 10.02 10.42 -5.92
N ARG A 23 10.73 9.36 -5.51
CA ARG A 23 12.16 9.21 -5.79
C ARG A 23 12.48 9.28 -7.29
N ALA A 24 11.70 8.57 -8.11
CA ALA A 24 11.89 8.55 -9.55
C ALA A 24 11.65 9.91 -10.21
N LEU A 25 10.71 10.70 -9.71
CA LEU A 25 10.43 12.05 -10.18
C LEU A 25 11.50 13.04 -9.72
N SER A 26 11.90 12.99 -8.45
CA SER A 26 12.97 13.84 -7.91
C SER A 26 14.29 13.59 -8.62
N ALA A 27 14.63 12.34 -8.93
CA ALA A 27 15.82 12.00 -9.71
C ALA A 27 15.78 12.57 -11.15
N ARG A 28 14.59 12.89 -11.67
CA ARG A 28 14.39 13.59 -12.96
C ARG A 28 14.30 15.10 -12.84
N GLY A 29 14.56 15.67 -11.66
CA GLY A 29 14.56 17.12 -11.41
C GLY A 29 13.16 17.72 -11.22
N HIS A 30 12.13 16.92 -10.89
CA HIS A 30 10.83 17.45 -10.52
C HIS A 30 10.75 17.73 -9.01
N ASP A 31 10.00 18.78 -8.64
CA ASP A 31 9.61 19.00 -7.24
C ASP A 31 8.43 18.10 -6.89
N VAL A 32 8.49 17.43 -5.75
CA VAL A 32 7.45 16.47 -5.34
C VAL A 32 6.99 16.79 -3.93
N ARG A 33 5.67 16.85 -3.73
CA ARG A 33 5.04 17.04 -2.42
C ARG A 33 4.04 15.94 -2.12
N LEU A 34 3.85 15.65 -0.85
CA LEU A 34 2.94 14.61 -0.38
C LEU A 34 1.80 15.19 0.44
N LEU A 35 0.56 14.86 0.07
CA LEU A 35 -0.63 15.02 0.90
C LEU A 35 -1.02 13.65 1.48
N THR A 36 -0.99 13.53 2.80
CA THR A 36 -1.23 12.26 3.49
C THR A 36 -2.03 12.45 4.78
N ASP A 37 -2.39 11.36 5.45
CA ASP A 37 -2.95 11.40 6.81
C ASP A 37 -1.89 11.05 7.87
N ALA A 38 -2.21 11.24 9.14
CA ALA A 38 -1.30 10.96 10.26
C ALA A 38 -0.79 9.49 10.30
N ARG A 39 -1.52 8.55 9.69
CA ARG A 39 -1.09 7.15 9.59
C ARG A 39 -0.08 6.95 8.45
N GLY A 40 -0.27 7.67 7.35
CA GLY A 40 0.57 7.58 6.16
C GLY A 40 1.98 8.14 6.40
N VAL A 41 2.11 9.17 7.24
CA VAL A 41 3.43 9.76 7.58
C VAL A 41 4.42 8.71 8.08
N LYS A 42 3.98 7.71 8.82
CA LYS A 42 4.85 6.64 9.34
C LYS A 42 5.61 5.87 8.25
N TYR A 43 5.09 5.86 7.03
CA TYR A 43 5.65 5.15 5.89
C TYR A 43 6.39 6.07 4.91
N ALA A 44 6.38 7.38 5.15
CA ALA A 44 7.01 8.40 4.30
C ALA A 44 8.40 8.83 4.84
N THR A 45 9.15 7.89 5.40
CA THR A 45 10.40 8.15 6.14
C THR A 45 11.49 8.79 5.31
N ASP A 46 11.50 8.57 4.00
CA ASP A 46 12.54 9.06 3.09
C ASP A 46 12.10 10.31 2.30
N PHE A 47 10.97 10.88 2.67
CA PHE A 47 10.47 12.10 2.05
C PHE A 47 10.96 13.31 2.84
N ASP A 48 11.28 14.40 2.13
CA ASP A 48 11.59 15.67 2.79
C ASP A 48 10.41 16.08 3.69
N PRO A 49 10.62 16.24 5.01
CA PRO A 49 9.55 16.62 5.92
C PRO A 49 8.83 17.91 5.50
N ASP A 50 9.52 18.86 4.91
CA ASP A 50 8.95 20.13 4.43
C ASP A 50 8.07 19.95 3.18
N GLY A 51 8.21 18.81 2.51
CA GLY A 51 7.37 18.39 1.38
C GLY A 51 6.10 17.64 1.79
N ILE A 52 5.89 17.34 3.08
CA ILE A 52 4.74 16.57 3.58
C ILE A 52 3.73 17.47 4.26
N GLU A 53 2.47 17.37 3.86
CA GLU A 53 1.36 18.01 4.56
C GLU A 53 0.32 16.99 5.01
N ILE A 54 -0.03 17.08 6.28
CA ILE A 54 -1.01 16.20 6.90
C ILE A 54 -2.41 16.79 6.77
N ILE A 55 -3.28 16.04 6.10
CA ILE A 55 -4.69 16.42 5.98
C ILE A 55 -5.58 15.52 6.82
N SER A 56 -6.75 16.06 7.19
CA SER A 56 -7.77 15.28 7.85
C SER A 56 -8.31 14.21 6.90
N ALA A 57 -8.20 12.95 7.31
CA ALA A 57 -8.76 11.84 6.56
C ALA A 57 -9.52 10.89 7.50
N GLY A 58 -10.60 10.32 7.00
CA GLY A 58 -11.38 9.33 7.71
C GLY A 58 -11.87 8.27 6.73
N GLY A 59 -11.80 7.00 7.13
CA GLY A 59 -12.53 5.94 6.42
C GLY A 59 -14.03 6.09 6.66
N LEU A 60 -14.83 5.76 5.66
CA LEU A 60 -16.25 5.50 5.87
C LEU A 60 -16.35 4.17 6.63
N VAL A 61 -16.27 4.24 7.96
CA VAL A 61 -16.36 3.07 8.81
C VAL A 61 -17.78 2.52 8.72
N SER A 62 -17.91 1.24 8.37
CA SER A 62 -19.15 0.50 8.52
C SER A 62 -19.51 0.49 10.01
N GLY A 63 -20.71 0.91 10.36
CA GLY A 63 -21.15 0.96 11.75
C GLY A 63 -22.23 2.03 11.99
N ALA A 64 -22.38 2.42 13.24
CA ALA A 64 -23.41 3.33 13.71
C ALA A 64 -23.43 4.67 12.92
N PRO A 65 -24.60 5.28 12.69
CA PRO A 65 -24.77 6.49 11.87
C PRO A 65 -23.84 7.64 12.25
N HIS A 66 -23.62 7.86 13.55
CA HIS A 66 -22.74 8.92 14.04
C HIS A 66 -21.27 8.75 13.61
N LYS A 67 -20.77 7.49 13.47
CA LYS A 67 -19.42 7.22 12.97
C LYS A 67 -19.28 7.56 11.49
N ARG A 68 -20.34 7.31 10.71
CA ARG A 68 -20.39 7.68 9.28
C ARG A 68 -20.39 9.20 9.10
N VAL A 69 -21.22 9.92 9.86
CA VAL A 69 -21.25 11.40 9.84
C VAL A 69 -19.89 11.98 10.20
N ARG A 70 -19.25 11.48 11.26
CA ARG A 70 -17.90 11.92 11.66
C ARG A 70 -16.84 11.63 10.57
N GLY A 71 -16.96 10.50 9.88
CA GLY A 71 -16.09 10.15 8.73
C GLY A 71 -16.26 11.15 7.58
N LEU A 72 -17.50 11.48 7.22
CA LEU A 72 -17.80 12.46 6.17
C LEU A 72 -17.30 13.86 6.53
N LEU A 73 -17.49 14.31 7.78
CA LEU A 73 -16.97 15.60 8.24
C LEU A 73 -15.43 15.67 8.15
N ARG A 74 -14.73 14.57 8.49
CA ARG A 74 -13.29 14.49 8.34
C ARG A 74 -12.84 14.56 6.88
N LEU A 75 -13.55 13.87 5.97
CA LEU A 75 -13.27 13.94 4.54
C LEU A 75 -13.54 15.36 3.99
N GLY A 76 -14.63 16.00 4.40
CA GLY A 76 -14.93 17.40 4.03
C GLY A 76 -13.84 18.37 4.50
N ARG A 77 -13.40 18.23 5.76
CA ARG A 77 -12.27 19.02 6.29
C ARG A 77 -10.98 18.77 5.48
N GLY A 78 -10.66 17.50 5.18
CA GLY A 78 -9.51 17.13 4.37
C GLY A 78 -9.57 17.73 2.96
N TYR A 79 -10.76 17.79 2.36
CA TYR A 79 -10.98 18.44 1.07
C TYR A 79 -10.66 19.94 1.13
N VAL A 80 -11.15 20.66 2.15
CA VAL A 80 -10.86 22.10 2.32
C VAL A 80 -9.37 22.34 2.52
N GLN A 81 -8.71 21.54 3.36
CA GLN A 81 -7.26 21.60 3.60
C GLN A 81 -6.48 21.36 2.31
N ALA A 82 -6.75 20.25 1.62
CA ALA A 82 -6.09 19.90 0.37
C ALA A 82 -6.29 20.99 -0.70
N ARG A 83 -7.51 21.53 -0.82
CA ARG A 83 -7.80 22.63 -1.75
C ARG A 83 -6.99 23.89 -1.43
N GLY A 84 -6.79 24.20 -0.14
CA GLY A 84 -5.93 25.31 0.30
C GLY A 84 -4.47 25.13 -0.12
N HIS A 85 -3.91 23.93 0.14
CA HIS A 85 -2.55 23.61 -0.27
C HIS A 85 -2.37 23.65 -1.80
N LEU A 86 -3.27 23.01 -2.54
CA LEU A 86 -3.20 22.94 -4.01
C LEU A 86 -3.33 24.34 -4.66
N LYS A 87 -4.17 25.23 -4.11
CA LYS A 87 -4.25 26.63 -4.58
C LYS A 87 -2.96 27.41 -4.34
N ARG A 88 -2.29 27.17 -3.20
CA ARG A 88 -1.04 27.84 -2.84
C ARG A 88 0.12 27.30 -3.68
N TRP A 89 0.20 26.00 -3.86
CA TRP A 89 1.30 25.35 -4.56
C TRP A 89 1.18 25.41 -6.08
N LYS A 90 -0.02 25.38 -6.61
CA LYS A 90 -0.34 25.37 -8.06
C LYS A 90 0.43 24.25 -8.79
N PRO A 91 0.27 22.97 -8.39
CA PRO A 91 1.01 21.90 -9.02
C PRO A 91 0.56 21.65 -10.47
N ASP A 92 1.49 21.12 -11.27
CA ASP A 92 1.24 20.73 -12.66
C ASP A 92 0.38 19.47 -12.76
N ALA A 93 0.47 18.58 -11.75
CA ALA A 93 -0.36 17.38 -11.67
C ALA A 93 -0.50 16.87 -10.22
N VAL A 94 -1.57 16.09 -10.00
CA VAL A 94 -1.80 15.35 -8.75
C VAL A 94 -1.95 13.87 -9.05
N VAL A 95 -1.21 13.01 -8.33
CA VAL A 95 -1.25 11.56 -8.49
C VAL A 95 -1.78 10.90 -7.22
N GLY A 96 -2.92 10.21 -7.33
CA GLY A 96 -3.53 9.48 -6.22
C GLY A 96 -3.14 8.00 -6.20
N PHE A 97 -2.82 7.49 -5.01
CA PHE A 97 -2.44 6.09 -4.81
C PHE A 97 -3.51 5.28 -4.07
N GLY A 98 -4.71 5.83 -3.93
CA GLY A 98 -5.80 5.14 -3.26
C GLY A 98 -5.79 5.30 -1.74
N GLY A 99 -6.69 4.54 -1.09
CA GLY A 99 -7.06 4.77 0.29
C GLY A 99 -7.96 6.00 0.45
N PHE A 100 -8.73 6.04 1.53
CA PHE A 100 -9.60 7.20 1.81
C PHE A 100 -8.85 8.54 1.93
N PRO A 101 -7.58 8.58 2.41
CA PRO A 101 -6.82 9.83 2.47
C PRO A 101 -6.51 10.45 1.10
N SER A 102 -6.46 9.68 0.02
CA SER A 102 -6.19 10.21 -1.31
C SER A 102 -7.41 10.89 -1.96
N ALA A 103 -8.63 10.51 -1.56
CA ALA A 103 -9.83 11.01 -2.22
C ALA A 103 -10.03 12.54 -2.07
N PRO A 104 -9.88 13.17 -0.88
CA PRO A 104 -10.00 14.61 -0.74
C PRO A 104 -9.05 15.42 -1.62
N PRO A 105 -7.72 15.14 -1.68
CA PRO A 105 -6.81 15.81 -2.59
C PRO A 105 -7.15 15.64 -4.06
N MET A 106 -7.51 14.42 -4.46
CA MET A 106 -7.87 14.12 -5.84
C MET A 106 -9.10 14.91 -6.29
N LEU A 107 -10.15 14.94 -5.47
CA LEU A 107 -11.35 15.75 -5.75
C LEU A 107 -11.03 17.25 -5.78
N ALA A 108 -10.23 17.73 -4.82
CA ALA A 108 -9.85 19.13 -4.78
C ALA A 108 -9.08 19.54 -6.04
N ALA A 109 -8.16 18.67 -6.52
CA ALA A 109 -7.42 18.88 -7.76
C ALA A 109 -8.35 18.91 -8.99
N GLN A 110 -9.27 17.96 -9.08
CA GLN A 110 -10.27 17.91 -10.17
C GLN A 110 -11.13 19.17 -10.21
N HIS A 111 -11.61 19.65 -9.05
CA HIS A 111 -12.41 20.89 -8.96
C HIS A 111 -11.59 22.18 -9.23
N LEU A 112 -10.27 22.09 -9.12
CA LEU A 112 -9.37 23.21 -9.47
C LEU A 112 -8.89 23.13 -10.94
N GLY A 113 -9.31 22.12 -11.69
CA GLY A 113 -8.87 21.90 -13.07
C GLY A 113 -7.42 21.38 -13.20
N ILE A 114 -6.80 20.97 -12.08
CA ILE A 114 -5.46 20.42 -12.08
C ILE A 114 -5.50 19.01 -12.68
N PRO A 115 -4.61 18.64 -13.62
CA PRO A 115 -4.52 17.29 -14.14
C PRO A 115 -4.34 16.26 -13.03
N THR A 116 -5.16 15.19 -13.06
CA THR A 116 -5.09 14.11 -12.07
C THR A 116 -4.85 12.77 -12.73
N LEU A 117 -3.94 12.00 -12.12
CA LEU A 117 -3.68 10.59 -12.45
C LEU A 117 -3.95 9.75 -11.19
N MET A 118 -4.19 8.47 -11.39
CA MET A 118 -4.44 7.55 -10.28
C MET A 118 -3.69 6.26 -10.51
N HIS A 119 -3.14 5.67 -9.45
CA HIS A 119 -2.55 4.35 -9.47
C HIS A 119 -3.42 3.37 -8.66
N GLU A 120 -3.72 2.20 -9.25
CA GLU A 120 -4.41 1.10 -8.57
C GLU A 120 -3.45 -0.08 -8.40
N GLN A 121 -3.17 -0.44 -7.16
CA GLN A 121 -2.22 -1.48 -6.77
C GLN A 121 -2.85 -2.87 -6.73
N ASN A 122 -4.17 -2.96 -6.72
CA ASN A 122 -4.89 -4.20 -6.48
C ASN A 122 -5.60 -4.71 -7.73
N GLY A 123 -5.87 -6.02 -7.79
CA GLY A 123 -6.69 -6.64 -8.83
C GLY A 123 -8.18 -6.28 -8.75
N VAL A 124 -8.60 -5.61 -7.67
CA VAL A 124 -9.97 -5.05 -7.51
C VAL A 124 -9.84 -3.59 -7.13
N MET A 125 -10.49 -2.71 -7.89
CA MET A 125 -10.40 -1.27 -7.66
C MET A 125 -10.97 -0.87 -6.30
N GLY A 126 -10.16 -0.17 -5.51
CA GLY A 126 -10.55 0.32 -4.21
C GLY A 126 -11.68 1.36 -4.27
N ARG A 127 -12.56 1.39 -3.26
CA ARG A 127 -13.74 2.31 -3.24
C ARG A 127 -13.37 3.78 -3.43
N ALA A 128 -12.26 4.24 -2.85
CA ALA A 128 -11.80 5.61 -3.01
C ALA A 128 -11.41 5.87 -4.49
N ASN A 129 -10.73 4.92 -5.12
CA ASN A 129 -10.33 5.00 -6.52
C ASN A 129 -11.56 4.96 -7.45
N VAL A 130 -12.55 4.09 -7.19
CA VAL A 130 -13.83 4.09 -7.94
C VAL A 130 -14.46 5.48 -7.91
N PHE A 131 -14.49 6.13 -6.72
CA PHE A 131 -15.14 7.42 -6.53
C PHE A 131 -14.47 8.54 -7.33
N VAL A 132 -13.14 8.58 -7.41
CA VAL A 132 -12.40 9.64 -8.11
C VAL A 132 -12.12 9.32 -9.58
N SER A 133 -12.32 8.08 -10.03
CA SER A 133 -11.90 7.56 -11.34
C SER A 133 -12.50 8.31 -12.54
N ARG A 134 -13.71 8.83 -12.40
CA ARG A 134 -14.38 9.56 -13.48
C ARG A 134 -13.66 10.85 -13.87
N GLY A 135 -13.08 11.54 -12.89
CA GLY A 135 -12.40 12.82 -13.10
C GLY A 135 -10.92 12.73 -13.43
N VAL A 136 -10.29 11.54 -13.33
CA VAL A 136 -8.86 11.41 -13.66
C VAL A 136 -8.63 11.36 -15.17
N LYS A 137 -7.47 11.82 -15.60
CA LYS A 137 -7.03 11.69 -17.01
C LYS A 137 -6.57 10.28 -17.34
N GLN A 138 -5.90 9.60 -16.41
CA GLN A 138 -5.37 8.26 -16.60
C GLN A 138 -5.43 7.46 -15.31
N ILE A 139 -5.62 6.15 -15.45
CA ILE A 139 -5.54 5.15 -14.40
C ILE A 139 -4.37 4.23 -14.74
N SER A 140 -3.33 4.26 -13.93
CA SER A 140 -2.21 3.33 -13.99
C SER A 140 -2.54 2.13 -13.11
N ALA A 141 -2.41 0.92 -13.63
CA ALA A 141 -2.73 -0.31 -12.91
C ALA A 141 -1.51 -1.20 -12.72
N ALA A 142 -1.42 -1.84 -11.57
CA ALA A 142 -0.38 -2.83 -11.27
C ALA A 142 -0.61 -4.15 -12.03
N PHE A 143 -1.87 -4.52 -12.28
CA PHE A 143 -2.23 -5.79 -12.89
C PHE A 143 -2.90 -5.61 -14.26
N PRO A 144 -2.78 -6.60 -15.16
CA PRO A 144 -3.43 -6.58 -16.48
C PRO A 144 -4.96 -6.53 -16.40
N SER A 145 -5.55 -7.11 -15.36
CA SER A 145 -6.98 -7.11 -15.11
C SER A 145 -7.28 -6.48 -13.77
N VAL A 146 -8.10 -5.45 -13.76
CA VAL A 146 -8.61 -4.80 -12.55
C VAL A 146 -10.13 -4.85 -12.57
N GLN A 147 -10.70 -5.54 -11.60
CA GLN A 147 -12.16 -5.63 -11.44
C GLN A 147 -12.72 -4.35 -10.81
N GLY A 148 -14.00 -4.07 -11.06
CA GLY A 148 -14.70 -2.93 -10.45
C GLY A 148 -14.35 -1.56 -11.05
N VAL A 149 -13.63 -1.51 -12.16
CA VAL A 149 -13.40 -0.26 -12.90
C VAL A 149 -14.72 0.19 -13.54
N PRO A 150 -15.21 1.42 -13.25
CA PRO A 150 -16.43 1.94 -13.88
C PRO A 150 -16.30 1.99 -15.40
N ALA A 151 -17.36 1.67 -16.15
CA ALA A 151 -17.36 1.64 -17.62
C ALA A 151 -16.79 2.94 -18.23
N ALA A 152 -17.18 4.10 -17.69
CA ALA A 152 -16.69 5.41 -18.12
C ALA A 152 -15.18 5.67 -17.86
N ALA A 153 -14.52 4.80 -17.11
CA ALA A 153 -13.11 4.93 -16.75
C ALA A 153 -12.22 3.84 -17.39
N GLN A 154 -12.81 2.83 -18.01
CA GLN A 154 -12.06 1.70 -18.59
C GLN A 154 -11.08 2.13 -19.69
N SER A 155 -11.46 3.05 -20.55
CA SER A 155 -10.59 3.56 -21.63
C SER A 155 -9.35 4.31 -21.12
N LYS A 156 -9.36 4.74 -19.85
CA LYS A 156 -8.27 5.45 -19.19
C LYS A 156 -7.24 4.51 -18.56
N LEU A 157 -7.55 3.20 -18.48
CA LEU A 157 -6.69 2.21 -17.83
C LEU A 157 -5.44 1.92 -18.66
N ARG A 158 -4.28 1.93 -18.00
CA ARG A 158 -2.99 1.52 -18.56
C ARG A 158 -2.26 0.65 -17.54
N VAL A 159 -1.79 -0.50 -17.99
CA VAL A 159 -1.00 -1.40 -17.16
C VAL A 159 0.45 -0.91 -17.16
N VAL A 160 0.99 -0.62 -15.98
CA VAL A 160 2.34 -0.08 -15.82
C VAL A 160 3.15 -0.85 -14.76
N GLY A 161 2.56 -1.83 -14.10
CA GLY A 161 3.15 -2.48 -12.93
C GLY A 161 2.99 -1.65 -11.66
N ASN A 162 3.49 -2.15 -10.55
CA ASN A 162 3.49 -1.44 -9.27
C ASN A 162 4.85 -0.76 -9.08
N PRO A 163 4.90 0.55 -8.79
CA PRO A 163 6.14 1.19 -8.40
C PRO A 163 6.69 0.56 -7.12
N ILE A 164 7.92 0.04 -7.19
CA ILE A 164 8.61 -0.60 -6.06
C ILE A 164 9.87 0.16 -5.70
N ARG A 165 10.32 0.00 -4.48
CA ARG A 165 11.57 0.59 -3.99
C ARG A 165 12.76 -0.01 -4.74
N SER A 166 13.82 0.78 -4.92
CA SER A 166 15.03 0.37 -5.64
C SER A 166 15.76 -0.80 -4.98
N ASP A 167 15.75 -0.86 -3.64
CA ASP A 167 16.32 -1.97 -2.87
C ASP A 167 15.59 -3.30 -3.15
N ILE A 168 14.27 -3.25 -3.30
CA ILE A 168 13.46 -4.43 -3.66
C ILE A 168 13.65 -4.78 -5.15
N ALA A 169 13.74 -3.76 -6.03
CA ALA A 169 13.98 -4.00 -7.44
C ALA A 169 15.33 -4.69 -7.69
N ALA A 170 16.37 -4.30 -6.97
CA ALA A 170 17.71 -4.89 -7.09
C ALA A 170 17.73 -6.38 -6.74
N VAL A 171 16.91 -6.84 -5.78
CA VAL A 171 16.81 -8.27 -5.45
C VAL A 171 16.26 -9.09 -6.62
N GLY A 172 15.42 -8.48 -7.47
CA GLY A 172 14.86 -9.15 -8.66
C GLY A 172 15.89 -9.50 -9.73
N ASP A 173 17.05 -8.85 -9.72
CA ASP A 173 18.15 -9.12 -10.63
C ASP A 173 19.07 -10.26 -10.15
N GLU A 174 18.92 -10.70 -8.90
CA GLU A 174 19.67 -11.80 -8.33
C GLU A 174 19.12 -13.15 -8.84
N PRO A 175 19.99 -14.09 -9.20
CA PRO A 175 19.54 -15.42 -9.61
C PRO A 175 18.86 -16.14 -8.44
N PHE A 176 17.73 -16.80 -8.72
CA PHE A 176 17.06 -17.60 -7.70
C PHE A 176 17.98 -18.75 -7.25
N PRO A 177 18.25 -18.90 -5.94
CA PRO A 177 19.14 -19.93 -5.45
C PRO A 177 18.61 -21.32 -5.78
N ALA A 178 19.52 -22.24 -6.16
CA ALA A 178 19.15 -23.63 -6.38
C ALA A 178 18.60 -24.25 -5.09
N VAL A 179 17.57 -25.09 -5.23
CA VAL A 179 17.06 -25.88 -4.11
C VAL A 179 18.02 -27.07 -3.92
N GLU A 180 18.90 -26.95 -2.93
CA GLU A 180 19.85 -28.02 -2.61
C GLU A 180 19.23 -29.04 -1.65
N THR A 181 19.52 -28.90 -0.35
CA THR A 181 19.06 -29.85 0.68
C THR A 181 17.78 -29.37 1.36
N ASN A 182 17.70 -28.08 1.65
CA ASN A 182 16.57 -27.46 2.38
C ASN A 182 15.66 -26.67 1.44
N ILE A 183 14.38 -26.69 1.73
CA ILE A 183 13.35 -25.87 1.08
C ILE A 183 13.11 -24.65 1.96
N ASN A 184 13.46 -23.48 1.45
CA ASN A 184 13.20 -22.21 2.13
C ASN A 184 11.74 -21.81 1.94
N VAL A 185 11.00 -21.68 3.05
CA VAL A 185 9.60 -21.28 3.07
C VAL A 185 9.49 -19.98 3.83
N VAL A 186 8.92 -18.95 3.20
CA VAL A 186 8.64 -17.67 3.83
C VAL A 186 7.12 -17.47 3.90
N VAL A 187 6.61 -17.24 5.10
CA VAL A 187 5.19 -16.94 5.32
C VAL A 187 5.06 -15.49 5.74
N PHE A 188 4.39 -14.72 4.90
CA PHE A 188 4.25 -13.27 5.07
C PHE A 188 2.80 -12.83 4.95
N GLY A 189 2.29 -12.18 5.98
CA GLY A 189 0.88 -11.73 6.09
C GLY A 189 0.64 -10.27 5.71
N GLY A 190 1.61 -9.62 5.04
CA GLY A 190 1.55 -8.20 4.68
C GLY A 190 1.75 -7.27 5.88
N SER A 191 1.54 -5.96 5.66
CA SER A 191 1.89 -4.88 6.60
C SER A 191 1.20 -4.92 7.97
N GLN A 192 0.24 -5.76 8.19
CA GLN A 192 -0.45 -5.91 9.48
C GLN A 192 -0.40 -7.35 10.01
N GLY A 193 0.34 -8.23 9.31
CA GLY A 193 0.33 -9.65 9.55
C GLY A 193 -1.06 -10.28 9.32
N ALA A 194 -1.11 -11.58 9.15
CA ALA A 194 -2.36 -12.32 9.01
C ALA A 194 -2.50 -13.34 10.14
N ALA A 195 -3.40 -13.07 11.08
CA ALA A 195 -3.64 -13.95 12.24
C ALA A 195 -3.96 -15.41 11.84
N VAL A 196 -4.55 -15.62 10.67
CA VAL A 196 -4.85 -16.97 10.16
C VAL A 196 -3.61 -17.85 10.00
N PHE A 197 -2.45 -17.27 9.65
CA PHE A 197 -1.21 -18.03 9.47
C PHE A 197 -0.65 -18.57 10.78
N SER A 198 -0.90 -17.90 11.91
CA SER A 198 -0.47 -18.39 13.22
C SER A 198 -1.08 -19.75 13.58
N ARG A 199 -2.26 -20.07 13.02
CA ARG A 199 -2.93 -21.36 13.19
C ARG A 199 -2.67 -22.29 12.01
N LEU A 200 -2.88 -21.80 10.79
CA LEU A 200 -2.86 -22.62 9.57
C LEU A 200 -1.48 -23.24 9.30
N ILE A 201 -0.40 -22.48 9.51
CA ILE A 201 0.94 -22.95 9.18
C ILE A 201 1.41 -24.11 10.08
N PRO A 202 1.31 -24.04 11.43
CA PRO A 202 1.61 -25.18 12.26
C PRO A 202 0.76 -26.42 11.93
N GLU A 203 -0.55 -26.25 11.68
CA GLU A 203 -1.46 -27.33 11.31
C GLU A 203 -1.07 -27.98 9.97
N ALA A 204 -0.79 -27.18 8.95
CA ALA A 204 -0.39 -27.66 7.64
C ALA A 204 0.95 -28.42 7.67
N LEU A 205 1.95 -27.87 8.38
CA LEU A 205 3.26 -28.51 8.50
C LEU A 205 3.22 -29.80 9.32
N ALA A 206 2.30 -29.91 10.27
CA ALA A 206 2.10 -31.14 11.05
C ALA A 206 1.63 -32.32 10.20
N LEU A 207 1.00 -32.06 9.03
CA LEU A 207 0.57 -33.12 8.09
C LEU A 207 1.71 -33.73 7.29
N LEU A 208 2.87 -33.09 7.28
CA LEU A 208 4.07 -33.60 6.59
C LEU A 208 4.76 -34.70 7.40
N SER A 209 5.47 -35.62 6.73
CA SER A 209 6.33 -36.61 7.38
C SER A 209 7.50 -35.94 8.12
N ALA A 210 8.12 -36.64 9.06
CA ALA A 210 9.31 -36.16 9.78
C ALA A 210 10.42 -35.76 8.81
N ASP A 211 10.70 -36.60 7.81
CA ASP A 211 11.76 -36.35 6.81
C ASP A 211 11.47 -35.12 5.96
N GLN A 212 10.20 -34.90 5.59
CA GLN A 212 9.79 -33.68 4.88
C GLN A 212 9.98 -32.42 5.73
N ARG A 213 9.58 -32.48 7.02
CA ARG A 213 9.76 -31.35 7.94
C ARG A 213 11.22 -30.99 8.16
N GLN A 214 12.11 -31.99 8.27
CA GLN A 214 13.54 -31.76 8.43
C GLN A 214 14.23 -31.12 7.23
N ARG A 215 13.53 -31.00 6.10
CA ARG A 215 14.00 -30.26 4.92
C ARG A 215 13.47 -28.83 4.82
N ILE A 216 12.62 -28.40 5.75
CA ILE A 216 11.99 -27.08 5.69
C ILE A 216 12.76 -26.08 6.56
N ALA A 217 13.26 -25.02 5.95
CA ALA A 217 13.74 -23.82 6.61
C ALA A 217 12.61 -22.76 6.55
N LEU A 218 11.94 -22.52 7.67
CA LEU A 218 10.77 -21.65 7.75
C LEU A 218 11.13 -20.29 8.36
N VAL A 219 10.78 -19.22 7.65
CA VAL A 219 10.66 -17.87 8.21
C VAL A 219 9.18 -17.51 8.23
N SER A 220 8.60 -17.32 9.41
CA SER A 220 7.18 -17.04 9.57
C SER A 220 6.95 -15.73 10.29
N GLN A 221 6.20 -14.83 9.65
CA GLN A 221 5.70 -13.62 10.28
C GLN A 221 4.52 -13.98 11.19
N ILE A 222 4.68 -13.74 12.48
CA ILE A 222 3.63 -13.97 13.47
C ILE A 222 3.46 -12.72 14.31
N ARG A 223 2.22 -12.26 14.47
CA ARG A 223 1.90 -11.12 15.34
C ARG A 223 2.25 -11.44 16.78
N ASP A 224 2.72 -10.45 17.55
CA ASP A 224 3.08 -10.62 18.95
C ASP A 224 1.94 -11.24 19.77
N GLU A 225 0.71 -10.84 19.52
CA GLU A 225 -0.49 -11.36 20.20
C GLU A 225 -0.76 -12.85 19.96
N ASN A 226 -0.26 -13.41 18.84
CA ASN A 226 -0.43 -14.81 18.46
C ASN A 226 0.83 -15.66 18.70
N ARG A 227 1.95 -15.03 19.06
CA ARG A 227 3.26 -15.66 19.16
C ARG A 227 3.30 -16.74 20.25
N ALA A 228 2.76 -16.42 21.42
CA ALA A 228 2.73 -17.34 22.58
C ALA A 228 2.02 -18.67 22.26
N GLU A 229 1.04 -18.67 21.35
CA GLU A 229 0.33 -19.89 20.95
C GLU A 229 1.00 -20.62 19.78
N ALA A 230 1.48 -19.88 18.76
CA ALA A 230 1.94 -20.46 17.52
C ALA A 230 3.40 -20.94 17.56
N GLU A 231 4.29 -20.21 18.24
CA GLU A 231 5.72 -20.51 18.26
C GLU A 231 6.03 -21.88 18.92
N PRO A 232 5.44 -22.26 20.06
CA PRO A 232 5.68 -23.61 20.63
C PRO A 232 5.21 -24.73 19.70
N LYS A 233 4.10 -24.54 18.96
CA LYS A 233 3.60 -25.52 18.00
C LYS A 233 4.58 -25.71 16.83
N LEU A 234 5.17 -24.62 16.32
CA LEU A 234 6.17 -24.66 15.28
C LEU A 234 7.49 -25.31 15.75
N GLN A 235 7.93 -24.98 16.97
CA GLN A 235 9.14 -25.58 17.55
C GLN A 235 9.02 -27.10 17.72
N ALA A 236 7.84 -27.60 18.10
CA ALA A 236 7.58 -29.03 18.24
C ALA A 236 7.65 -29.82 16.92
N LEU A 237 7.67 -29.15 15.76
CA LEU A 237 7.71 -29.82 14.45
C LEU A 237 9.12 -30.27 13.99
N ASN A 238 10.17 -29.88 14.69
CA ASN A 238 11.55 -30.23 14.38
C ASN A 238 11.93 -29.92 12.92
N LEU A 239 11.70 -28.68 12.48
CA LEU A 239 12.09 -28.19 11.16
C LEU A 239 13.60 -28.04 11.03
N ALA A 240 14.15 -28.03 9.80
CA ALA A 240 15.57 -27.80 9.56
C ALA A 240 16.03 -26.44 10.13
N ARG A 241 15.21 -25.42 9.99
CA ARG A 241 15.38 -24.08 10.58
C ARG A 241 14.02 -23.48 10.86
N LEU A 242 13.89 -22.78 11.96
CA LEU A 242 12.72 -21.98 12.29
C LEU A 242 13.15 -20.57 12.71
N GLU A 243 12.58 -19.59 12.05
CA GLU A 243 12.69 -18.19 12.42
C GLU A 243 11.29 -17.59 12.51
N VAL A 244 10.96 -17.04 13.68
CA VAL A 244 9.68 -16.34 13.91
C VAL A 244 9.99 -14.85 14.02
N ALA A 245 9.56 -14.09 13.04
CA ALA A 245 9.72 -12.64 13.01
C ALA A 245 8.43 -11.96 13.50
N PRO A 246 8.51 -10.93 14.35
CA PRO A 246 7.41 -10.01 14.56
C PRO A 246 7.18 -9.21 13.28
N PHE A 247 6.15 -8.41 13.30
CA PHE A 247 5.88 -7.48 12.22
C PHE A 247 6.85 -6.30 12.28
#